data_9d0ec11bc75faa40d30d3f4062483a63
#
_entry.id   9d0ec11bc75faa40d30d3f4062483a63
#
_cell.length_a   1.000
_cell.length_b   1.000
_cell.length_c   1.000
_cell.angle_alpha   90.00
_cell.angle_beta   90.00
_cell.angle_gamma   90.00
#
_symmetry.space_group_name_H-M   'P 1'
#
loop_
_entity.id
_entity.type
_entity.pdbx_description
1 polymer ?
#
loop_
_entity_poly.entity_id
_entity_poly.type
_entity_poly.pdbx_seq_one_letter_code
_entity_poly.pdbx_strand_id
1 'polypeptide(L)'
;MASPFTNSHSHIFTANCAPDYFLKTAIHNTWAAEWVDRLVKKDGTRWVFGNVLKLMAFLSPSKRDIIRRYLEFVEIGTSASQTDIFDQLNRSYAAFQGHKIIVLTQVLDYLDLANTSSTHMRIRAQVEEVRGIKRNAMYGQNIYPFLGLDSRQTGLDLLEDWVKFYIQPDEGFYGIKLYPAAGFFPFDERLEPIWTWAEEHQIPVMTHATRSGSFYLGTFESLLNSGVLQTSHLDPVQDAAIIKRVASVIADTGIHKNNVTWCNVFGYPDNYEVVLRKHPRLKICLAHLGGSTEVNREGATGKSPFPDYMSDNWYTMIIALMQKYENVYSDISYTLSDATAVKKIASTFTPNGPVDNVVGKPLLNKLLYGTDFYLTQQEQFGDEPDLQHSFLASFSAGQIQTMAYDNPANYLRSVIWPNP
;
A
#
# COMPACT_ATOMS: atom_id res chain seq x y z
N MET A 1 8.85 24.32 -15.47
CA MET A 1 7.44 23.97 -15.72
C MET A 1 6.77 23.76 -14.36
N ALA A 2 5.49 24.05 -14.21
CA ALA A 2 4.77 23.71 -12.98
C ALA A 2 4.69 22.18 -12.82
N SER A 3 4.74 21.68 -11.59
CA SER A 3 4.59 20.25 -11.31
C SER A 3 3.19 19.78 -11.75
N PRO A 4 3.04 18.57 -12.28
CA PRO A 4 1.74 18.02 -12.67
C PRO A 4 0.94 17.56 -11.45
N PHE A 5 -0.39 17.54 -11.57
CA PHE A 5 -1.25 16.87 -10.58
C PHE A 5 -0.90 15.38 -10.55
N THR A 6 -0.60 14.85 -9.38
CA THR A 6 -0.11 13.48 -9.25
C THR A 6 -0.95 12.68 -8.24
N ASN A 7 -1.52 11.55 -8.66
CA ASN A 7 -2.00 10.52 -7.77
C ASN A 7 -0.81 9.65 -7.36
N SER A 8 -0.43 9.70 -6.09
CA SER A 8 0.78 9.05 -5.59
C SER A 8 0.57 7.59 -5.18
N HIS A 9 -0.66 7.04 -5.24
CA HIS A 9 -0.94 5.68 -4.81
C HIS A 9 -2.12 5.08 -5.57
N SER A 10 -1.85 4.12 -6.43
CA SER A 10 -2.88 3.37 -7.14
C SER A 10 -2.42 1.96 -7.50
N HIS A 11 -3.38 1.07 -7.69
CA HIS A 11 -3.19 -0.32 -8.13
C HIS A 11 -3.95 -0.59 -9.41
N ILE A 12 -3.37 -1.41 -10.29
CA ILE A 12 -3.99 -1.82 -11.55
C ILE A 12 -3.87 -3.33 -11.80
N PHE A 13 -3.45 -4.11 -10.78
CA PHE A 13 -3.33 -5.55 -10.93
C PHE A 13 -4.69 -6.20 -11.18
N THR A 14 -4.71 -7.24 -12.02
CA THR A 14 -5.91 -8.06 -12.25
C THR A 14 -5.97 -9.22 -11.27
N ALA A 15 -7.11 -9.89 -11.19
CA ALA A 15 -7.30 -11.11 -10.40
C ALA A 15 -6.28 -12.22 -10.78
N ASN A 16 -5.72 -12.19 -11.98
CA ASN A 16 -4.67 -13.12 -12.40
C ASN A 16 -3.33 -12.89 -11.68
N CYS A 17 -3.10 -11.67 -11.17
CA CYS A 17 -1.91 -11.34 -10.36
C CYS A 17 -2.08 -11.72 -8.90
N ALA A 18 -3.33 -11.93 -8.44
CA ALA A 18 -3.64 -12.26 -7.07
C ALA A 18 -3.58 -13.78 -6.82
N PRO A 19 -3.28 -14.23 -5.58
CA PRO A 19 -3.35 -15.63 -5.23
C PRO A 19 -4.80 -16.14 -5.31
N ASP A 20 -4.94 -17.45 -5.49
CA ASP A 20 -6.24 -18.12 -5.67
C ASP A 20 -7.27 -17.83 -4.56
N TYR A 21 -6.80 -17.41 -3.39
CA TYR A 21 -7.63 -17.10 -2.23
C TYR A 21 -7.81 -15.60 -1.96
N PHE A 22 -7.30 -14.73 -2.83
CA PHE A 22 -7.35 -13.27 -2.61
C PHE A 22 -8.80 -12.75 -2.42
N LEU A 23 -9.72 -13.18 -3.27
CA LEU A 23 -11.14 -12.80 -3.15
C LEU A 23 -11.79 -13.35 -1.88
N LYS A 24 -11.34 -14.53 -1.41
CA LYS A 24 -11.82 -15.11 -0.16
C LYS A 24 -11.42 -14.29 1.07
N THR A 25 -10.31 -13.59 1.01
CA THR A 25 -9.82 -12.72 2.09
C THR A 25 -10.37 -11.30 2.00
N ALA A 26 -10.58 -10.79 0.78
CA ALA A 26 -11.16 -9.47 0.54
C ALA A 26 -12.67 -9.41 0.88
N ILE A 27 -13.37 -10.54 0.82
CA ILE A 27 -14.79 -10.62 1.14
C ILE A 27 -14.96 -11.12 2.58
N HIS A 28 -15.34 -10.23 3.49
CA HIS A 28 -15.50 -10.54 4.92
C HIS A 28 -16.56 -11.61 5.25
N ASN A 29 -17.37 -12.01 4.27
CA ASN A 29 -18.36 -13.07 4.43
C ASN A 29 -17.83 -14.39 3.86
N THR A 30 -17.47 -15.34 4.73
CA THR A 30 -16.84 -16.62 4.38
C THR A 30 -17.65 -17.43 3.35
N TRP A 31 -19.00 -17.43 3.44
CA TRP A 31 -19.87 -18.13 2.50
C TRP A 31 -19.86 -17.45 1.12
N ALA A 32 -19.98 -16.13 1.08
CA ALA A 32 -19.91 -15.36 -0.16
C ALA A 32 -18.52 -15.49 -0.79
N ALA A 33 -17.45 -15.46 0.01
CA ALA A 33 -16.08 -15.63 -0.44
C ALA A 33 -15.82 -16.98 -1.10
N GLU A 34 -16.28 -18.08 -0.49
CA GLU A 34 -16.14 -19.43 -1.07
C GLU A 34 -16.94 -19.61 -2.36
N TRP A 35 -18.09 -18.95 -2.44
CA TRP A 35 -18.93 -19.00 -3.63
C TRP A 35 -18.33 -18.21 -4.78
N VAL A 36 -17.83 -17.02 -4.50
CA VAL A 36 -17.09 -16.16 -5.46
C VAL A 36 -15.86 -16.88 -5.98
N ASP A 37 -15.05 -17.47 -5.10
CA ASP A 37 -13.84 -18.20 -5.46
C ASP A 37 -14.11 -19.37 -6.43
N ARG A 38 -15.19 -20.12 -6.19
CA ARG A 38 -15.60 -21.22 -7.09
C ARG A 38 -16.07 -20.73 -8.46
N LEU A 39 -16.68 -19.56 -8.54
CA LEU A 39 -17.22 -19.01 -9.78
C LEU A 39 -16.16 -18.33 -10.64
N VAL A 40 -15.19 -17.64 -10.02
CA VAL A 40 -14.12 -16.94 -10.75
C VAL A 40 -13.14 -17.92 -11.39
N LYS A 41 -12.94 -19.10 -10.78
CA LYS A 41 -12.01 -20.14 -11.28
C LYS A 41 -12.49 -20.89 -12.53
N LYS A 42 -13.77 -20.83 -12.87
CA LYS A 42 -14.30 -21.47 -14.08
C LYS A 42 -14.36 -20.48 -15.23
N ASP A 43 -13.51 -20.70 -16.24
CA ASP A 43 -13.61 -19.99 -17.51
C ASP A 43 -15.04 -20.03 -18.04
N GLY A 44 -15.64 -18.86 -18.30
CA GLY A 44 -17.02 -18.71 -18.75
C GLY A 44 -18.04 -18.33 -17.69
N THR A 45 -17.69 -18.33 -16.39
CA THR A 45 -18.64 -18.00 -15.30
C THR A 45 -18.64 -16.52 -14.90
N ARG A 46 -17.79 -15.68 -15.47
CA ARG A 46 -17.78 -14.22 -15.21
C ARG A 46 -19.14 -13.57 -15.45
N TRP A 47 -19.82 -13.97 -16.54
CA TRP A 47 -21.18 -13.51 -16.85
C TRP A 47 -22.22 -14.00 -15.82
N VAL A 48 -22.10 -15.24 -15.35
CA VAL A 48 -23.00 -15.82 -14.34
C VAL A 48 -22.83 -15.10 -13.01
N PHE A 49 -21.58 -14.79 -12.63
CA PHE A 49 -21.26 -14.09 -11.38
C PHE A 49 -21.89 -12.69 -11.33
N GLY A 50 -21.69 -11.87 -12.37
CA GLY A 50 -22.29 -10.53 -12.45
C GLY A 50 -23.83 -10.57 -12.38
N ASN A 51 -24.46 -11.57 -13.01
CA ASN A 51 -25.92 -11.72 -12.99
C ASN A 51 -26.44 -12.22 -11.63
N VAL A 52 -25.72 -13.11 -10.95
CA VAL A 52 -26.11 -13.58 -9.61
C VAL A 52 -26.01 -12.44 -8.58
N LEU A 53 -24.96 -11.65 -8.61
CA LEU A 53 -24.83 -10.51 -7.70
C LEU A 53 -25.86 -9.42 -8.01
N LYS A 54 -26.19 -9.16 -9.27
CA LYS A 54 -27.32 -8.29 -9.67
C LYS A 54 -28.65 -8.82 -9.15
N LEU A 55 -28.85 -10.13 -9.19
CA LEU A 55 -30.04 -10.78 -8.62
C LEU A 55 -30.08 -10.65 -7.10
N MET A 56 -28.95 -10.84 -6.41
CA MET A 56 -28.84 -10.64 -4.96
C MET A 56 -29.11 -9.18 -4.56
N ALA A 57 -28.62 -8.21 -5.32
CA ALA A 57 -28.91 -6.78 -5.13
C ALA A 57 -30.39 -6.47 -5.33
N PHE A 58 -31.06 -7.15 -6.26
CA PHE A 58 -32.51 -7.05 -6.48
C PHE A 58 -33.32 -7.63 -5.32
N LEU A 59 -32.89 -8.77 -4.79
CA LEU A 59 -33.60 -9.48 -3.70
C LEU A 59 -33.32 -8.87 -2.30
N SER A 60 -32.31 -8.01 -2.14
CA SER A 60 -31.96 -7.42 -0.86
C SER A 60 -31.76 -5.90 -0.96
N PRO A 61 -32.87 -5.12 -1.02
CA PRO A 61 -32.81 -3.66 -1.21
C PRO A 61 -31.94 -2.93 -0.20
N SER A 62 -31.92 -3.35 1.06
CA SER A 62 -31.12 -2.75 2.15
C SER A 62 -29.61 -2.98 2.00
N LYS A 63 -29.17 -3.92 1.16
CA LYS A 63 -27.76 -4.23 0.89
C LYS A 63 -27.36 -3.90 -0.55
N ARG A 64 -28.24 -3.31 -1.32
CA ARG A 64 -28.04 -3.03 -2.75
C ARG A 64 -26.75 -2.24 -3.02
N ASP A 65 -26.50 -1.19 -2.24
CA ASP A 65 -25.32 -0.33 -2.44
C ASP A 65 -24.02 -1.05 -2.09
N ILE A 66 -24.03 -1.86 -1.04
CA ILE A 66 -22.87 -2.69 -0.68
C ILE A 66 -22.58 -3.70 -1.80
N ILE A 67 -23.61 -4.40 -2.27
CA ILE A 67 -23.47 -5.40 -3.33
C ILE A 67 -22.99 -4.75 -4.63
N ARG A 68 -23.48 -3.56 -4.99
CA ARG A 68 -23.05 -2.82 -6.17
C ARG A 68 -21.57 -2.47 -6.11
N ARG A 69 -21.09 -1.95 -4.99
CA ARG A 69 -19.67 -1.59 -4.81
C ARG A 69 -18.73 -2.79 -4.92
N TYR A 70 -19.10 -3.91 -4.31
CA TYR A 70 -18.36 -5.16 -4.49
C TYR A 70 -18.40 -5.70 -5.93
N LEU A 71 -19.51 -5.48 -6.66
CA LEU A 71 -19.59 -5.81 -8.08
C LEU A 71 -18.60 -4.99 -8.90
N GLU A 72 -18.59 -3.68 -8.71
CA GLU A 72 -17.70 -2.75 -9.41
C GLU A 72 -16.24 -3.09 -9.11
N PHE A 73 -15.90 -3.35 -7.84
CA PHE A 73 -14.57 -3.81 -7.44
C PHE A 73 -14.15 -5.10 -8.16
N VAL A 74 -15.02 -6.10 -8.19
CA VAL A 74 -14.75 -7.38 -8.86
C VAL A 74 -14.70 -7.21 -10.38
N GLU A 75 -15.56 -6.37 -10.96
CA GLU A 75 -15.57 -6.07 -12.39
C GLU A 75 -14.24 -5.46 -12.83
N ILE A 76 -13.74 -4.48 -12.11
CA ILE A 76 -12.41 -3.89 -12.37
C ILE A 76 -11.32 -4.94 -12.22
N GLY A 77 -11.26 -5.64 -11.09
CA GLY A 77 -10.24 -6.66 -10.83
C GLY A 77 -10.26 -7.85 -11.79
N THR A 78 -11.39 -8.12 -12.45
CA THR A 78 -11.54 -9.16 -13.48
C THR A 78 -11.40 -8.63 -14.91
N SER A 79 -10.96 -7.40 -15.11
CA SER A 79 -10.62 -6.84 -16.43
C SER A 79 -9.63 -7.73 -17.17
N ALA A 80 -9.63 -7.66 -18.50
CA ALA A 80 -8.81 -8.53 -19.33
C ALA A 80 -7.31 -8.27 -19.15
N SER A 81 -6.95 -7.00 -18.85
CA SER A 81 -5.56 -6.60 -18.69
C SER A 81 -5.40 -5.46 -17.68
N GLN A 82 -4.18 -5.28 -17.18
CA GLN A 82 -3.81 -4.10 -16.38
C GLN A 82 -3.88 -2.81 -17.21
N THR A 83 -3.70 -2.92 -18.52
CA THR A 83 -3.85 -1.79 -19.45
C THR A 83 -5.28 -1.25 -19.45
N ASP A 84 -6.29 -2.12 -19.43
CA ASP A 84 -7.70 -1.70 -19.38
C ASP A 84 -8.02 -0.97 -18.08
N ILE A 85 -7.49 -1.48 -16.95
CA ILE A 85 -7.66 -0.86 -15.63
C ILE A 85 -6.94 0.50 -15.60
N PHE A 86 -5.72 0.58 -16.14
CA PHE A 86 -4.99 1.84 -16.20
C PHE A 86 -5.68 2.87 -17.09
N ASP A 87 -6.24 2.46 -18.22
CA ASP A 87 -6.98 3.34 -19.13
C ASP A 87 -8.24 3.93 -18.44
N GLN A 88 -8.95 3.14 -17.65
CA GLN A 88 -10.07 3.63 -16.84
C GLN A 88 -9.60 4.68 -15.82
N LEU A 89 -8.55 4.37 -15.05
CA LEU A 89 -7.97 5.30 -14.08
C LEU A 89 -7.44 6.57 -14.74
N ASN A 90 -6.69 6.44 -15.83
CA ASN A 90 -6.11 7.57 -16.55
C ASN A 90 -7.17 8.53 -17.09
N ARG A 91 -8.32 8.00 -17.56
CA ARG A 91 -9.45 8.81 -18.00
C ARG A 91 -10.10 9.62 -16.89
N SER A 92 -10.14 9.12 -15.66
CA SER A 92 -10.70 9.87 -14.52
C SER A 92 -9.90 11.12 -14.16
N TYR A 93 -8.63 11.18 -14.61
CA TYR A 93 -7.75 12.35 -14.44
C TYR A 93 -7.69 13.28 -15.66
N ALA A 94 -8.50 13.08 -16.69
CA ALA A 94 -8.46 13.87 -17.92
C ALA A 94 -8.67 15.39 -17.71
N ALA A 95 -9.33 15.80 -16.63
CA ALA A 95 -9.48 17.21 -16.27
C ALA A 95 -8.17 17.88 -15.81
N PHE A 96 -7.17 17.11 -15.40
CA PHE A 96 -5.87 17.61 -14.94
C PHE A 96 -4.82 17.44 -16.03
N GLN A 97 -4.58 18.51 -16.78
CA GLN A 97 -3.64 18.45 -17.91
C GLN A 97 -2.24 17.99 -17.47
N GLY A 98 -1.71 16.97 -18.15
CA GLY A 98 -0.38 16.43 -17.89
C GLY A 98 -0.27 15.67 -16.55
N HIS A 99 -1.40 15.23 -15.98
CA HIS A 99 -1.43 14.46 -14.74
C HIS A 99 -0.48 13.26 -14.75
N LYS A 100 -0.12 12.82 -13.54
CA LYS A 100 0.74 11.65 -13.33
C LYS A 100 0.08 10.70 -12.33
N ILE A 101 0.35 9.41 -12.51
CA ILE A 101 -0.22 8.34 -11.66
C ILE A 101 0.91 7.40 -11.26
N ILE A 102 1.16 7.29 -9.96
CA ILE A 102 2.05 6.26 -9.44
C ILE A 102 1.27 4.95 -9.38
N VAL A 103 1.75 3.96 -10.12
CA VAL A 103 1.18 2.62 -10.18
C VAL A 103 2.08 1.65 -9.42
N LEU A 104 1.53 1.02 -8.42
CA LEU A 104 2.23 0.12 -7.53
C LEU A 104 2.01 -1.33 -7.98
N THR A 105 3.05 -1.96 -8.52
CA THR A 105 3.06 -3.42 -8.62
C THR A 105 3.29 -4.00 -7.23
N GLN A 106 2.69 -5.14 -6.93
CA GLN A 106 2.70 -5.66 -5.56
C GLN A 106 2.76 -7.17 -5.55
N VAL A 107 3.61 -7.72 -4.67
CA VAL A 107 3.59 -9.14 -4.36
C VAL A 107 2.36 -9.43 -3.51
N LEU A 108 1.39 -10.12 -4.09
CA LEU A 108 0.10 -10.43 -3.48
C LEU A 108 0.01 -11.86 -2.96
N ASP A 109 1.06 -12.66 -3.13
CA ASP A 109 1.07 -14.02 -2.64
C ASP A 109 1.38 -14.04 -1.14
N TYR A 110 0.36 -14.40 -0.38
CA TYR A 110 0.42 -14.55 1.08
C TYR A 110 0.68 -16.02 1.48
N LEU A 111 0.84 -16.90 0.49
CA LEU A 111 1.00 -18.32 0.74
C LEU A 111 2.43 -18.64 1.18
N ASP A 112 2.52 -19.78 1.81
CA ASP A 112 3.75 -20.36 2.29
C ASP A 112 4.88 -20.31 1.26
N LEU A 113 6.08 -19.96 1.71
CA LEU A 113 7.31 -19.87 0.91
C LEU A 113 7.64 -21.17 0.15
N ALA A 114 7.04 -22.30 0.54
CA ALA A 114 7.18 -23.57 -0.19
C ALA A 114 6.66 -23.51 -1.65
N ASN A 115 5.85 -22.50 -2.01
CA ASN A 115 5.26 -22.32 -3.34
C ASN A 115 5.86 -21.12 -4.11
N THR A 116 7.12 -20.82 -3.89
CA THR A 116 7.83 -19.65 -4.41
C THR A 116 7.83 -19.51 -5.94
N SER A 117 7.76 -20.61 -6.69
CA SER A 117 7.77 -20.55 -8.15
C SER A 117 6.53 -19.86 -8.75
N SER A 118 5.36 -20.05 -8.16
CA SER A 118 4.12 -19.42 -8.64
C SER A 118 4.07 -17.93 -8.31
N THR A 119 4.49 -17.54 -7.12
CA THR A 119 4.61 -16.13 -6.69
C THR A 119 5.55 -15.35 -7.59
N HIS A 120 6.71 -15.93 -7.87
CA HIS A 120 7.71 -15.36 -8.73
C HIS A 120 7.18 -15.08 -10.14
N MET A 121 6.48 -16.04 -10.73
CA MET A 121 5.90 -15.89 -12.07
C MET A 121 4.80 -14.83 -12.10
N ARG A 122 3.96 -14.76 -11.07
CA ARG A 122 2.88 -13.76 -10.98
C ARG A 122 3.42 -12.33 -10.87
N ILE A 123 4.38 -12.07 -9.99
CA ILE A 123 4.96 -10.73 -9.87
C ILE A 123 5.70 -10.33 -11.15
N ARG A 124 6.43 -11.23 -11.79
CA ARG A 124 7.11 -10.97 -13.05
C ARG A 124 6.11 -10.61 -14.16
N ALA A 125 5.04 -11.38 -14.30
CA ALA A 125 3.99 -11.11 -15.30
C ALA A 125 3.33 -9.74 -15.07
N GLN A 126 3.03 -9.39 -13.81
CA GLN A 126 2.49 -8.09 -13.43
C GLN A 126 3.43 -6.95 -13.81
N VAL A 127 4.71 -7.08 -13.48
CA VAL A 127 5.74 -6.08 -13.74
C VAL A 127 5.97 -5.89 -15.26
N GLU A 128 6.06 -6.97 -16.02
CA GLU A 128 6.26 -6.89 -17.49
C GLU A 128 5.08 -6.24 -18.20
N GLU A 129 3.85 -6.48 -17.76
CA GLU A 129 2.68 -5.80 -18.32
C GLU A 129 2.69 -4.30 -18.00
N VAL A 130 3.01 -3.91 -16.76
CA VAL A 130 3.15 -2.49 -16.36
C VAL A 130 4.29 -1.80 -17.12
N ARG A 131 5.41 -2.50 -17.33
CA ARG A 131 6.50 -2.05 -18.19
C ARG A 131 6.03 -1.79 -19.62
N GLY A 132 5.18 -2.68 -20.14
CA GLY A 132 4.54 -2.49 -21.46
C GLY A 132 3.68 -1.22 -21.52
N ILE A 133 2.90 -0.93 -20.48
CA ILE A 133 2.10 0.30 -20.36
C ILE A 133 3.03 1.53 -20.34
N LYS A 134 4.13 1.47 -19.55
CA LYS A 134 5.12 2.57 -19.48
C LYS A 134 5.76 2.88 -20.83
N ARG A 135 6.01 1.86 -21.63
CA ARG A 135 6.59 2.01 -22.98
C ARG A 135 5.57 2.40 -24.06
N ASN A 136 4.29 2.37 -23.75
CA ASN A 136 3.23 2.74 -24.68
C ASN A 136 3.21 4.27 -24.87
N ALA A 137 3.22 4.74 -26.12
CA ALA A 137 3.23 6.18 -26.44
C ALA A 137 2.01 6.95 -25.90
N MET A 138 0.87 6.27 -25.74
CA MET A 138 -0.37 6.86 -25.22
C MET A 138 -0.31 7.07 -23.70
N TYR A 139 0.28 6.16 -22.95
CA TYR A 139 0.21 6.11 -21.50
C TYR A 139 1.52 6.45 -20.78
N GLY A 140 2.66 6.24 -21.47
CA GLY A 140 3.99 6.29 -20.85
C GLY A 140 4.35 7.61 -20.16
N GLN A 141 3.74 8.70 -20.62
CA GLN A 141 3.95 10.02 -20.00
C GLN A 141 3.16 10.20 -18.70
N ASN A 142 2.09 9.44 -18.49
CA ASN A 142 1.19 9.57 -17.34
C ASN A 142 1.49 8.58 -16.21
N ILE A 143 2.17 7.46 -16.48
CA ILE A 143 2.44 6.39 -15.53
C ILE A 143 3.83 6.48 -14.92
N TYR A 144 3.90 6.37 -13.58
CA TYR A 144 5.12 6.22 -12.78
C TYR A 144 5.09 4.89 -12.03
N PRO A 145 5.57 3.79 -12.62
CA PRO A 145 5.50 2.48 -11.98
C PRO A 145 6.50 2.32 -10.84
N PHE A 146 6.05 1.66 -9.76
CA PHE A 146 6.86 1.21 -8.64
C PHE A 146 6.95 -0.31 -8.64
N LEU A 147 8.13 -0.82 -8.39
CA LEU A 147 8.45 -2.23 -8.44
C LEU A 147 8.09 -2.93 -7.13
N GLY A 148 7.20 -3.91 -7.17
CA GLY A 148 6.84 -4.75 -6.05
C GLY A 148 8.00 -5.65 -5.62
N LEU A 149 8.29 -5.67 -4.31
CA LEU A 149 9.38 -6.42 -3.73
C LEU A 149 8.95 -7.12 -2.44
N ASP A 150 9.40 -8.36 -2.28
CA ASP A 150 9.29 -9.14 -1.04
C ASP A 150 10.64 -9.77 -0.72
N SER A 151 11.11 -9.60 0.50
CA SER A 151 12.43 -10.10 0.94
C SER A 151 12.57 -11.63 0.79
N ARG A 152 11.46 -12.34 0.73
CA ARG A 152 11.41 -13.81 0.63
C ARG A 152 11.40 -14.32 -0.80
N GLN A 153 11.35 -13.43 -1.80
CA GLN A 153 11.43 -13.86 -3.19
C GLN A 153 12.73 -14.60 -3.44
N THR A 154 12.60 -15.90 -3.81
CA THR A 154 13.70 -16.76 -4.19
C THR A 154 13.60 -17.11 -5.67
N GLY A 155 14.74 -17.37 -6.34
CA GLY A 155 14.73 -17.72 -7.77
C GLY A 155 14.59 -16.55 -8.73
N LEU A 156 14.47 -15.32 -8.22
CA LEU A 156 14.94 -14.14 -8.91
C LEU A 156 16.45 -14.10 -8.70
N ASP A 157 17.19 -13.69 -9.71
CA ASP A 157 18.55 -13.18 -9.53
C ASP A 157 18.53 -12.28 -8.29
N LEU A 158 19.64 -12.09 -7.62
CA LEU A 158 19.71 -11.34 -6.36
C LEU A 158 18.68 -10.20 -6.36
N LEU A 159 17.91 -10.02 -5.29
CA LEU A 159 16.86 -8.99 -5.22
C LEU A 159 17.36 -7.61 -5.67
N GLU A 160 18.63 -7.37 -5.44
CA GLU A 160 19.34 -6.15 -5.86
C GLU A 160 19.41 -6.03 -7.39
N ASP A 161 19.73 -7.12 -8.11
CA ASP A 161 19.78 -7.13 -9.58
C ASP A 161 18.39 -6.91 -10.19
N TRP A 162 17.34 -7.49 -9.58
CA TRP A 162 15.95 -7.26 -9.95
C TRP A 162 15.59 -5.78 -9.85
N VAL A 163 15.90 -5.14 -8.71
CA VAL A 163 15.62 -3.72 -8.47
C VAL A 163 16.40 -2.83 -9.44
N LYS A 164 17.71 -3.06 -9.60
CA LYS A 164 18.57 -2.27 -10.49
C LYS A 164 18.20 -2.43 -11.96
N PHE A 165 17.72 -3.60 -12.36
CA PHE A 165 17.28 -3.84 -13.75
C PHE A 165 16.05 -3.01 -14.10
N TYR A 166 15.02 -2.96 -13.23
CA TYR A 166 13.79 -2.26 -13.56
C TYR A 166 13.83 -0.76 -13.26
N ILE A 167 14.57 -0.33 -12.22
CA ILE A 167 14.66 1.09 -11.84
C ILE A 167 15.80 1.76 -12.60
N GLN A 168 15.59 1.96 -13.89
CA GLN A 168 16.48 2.69 -14.80
C GLN A 168 15.68 3.31 -15.96
N PRO A 169 16.22 4.30 -16.67
CA PRO A 169 15.49 5.03 -17.70
C PRO A 169 14.89 4.15 -18.81
N ASP A 170 15.63 3.14 -19.27
CA ASP A 170 15.21 2.25 -20.36
C ASP A 170 14.06 1.31 -19.95
N GLU A 171 13.92 1.01 -18.66
CA GLU A 171 12.89 0.15 -18.10
C GLU A 171 11.72 0.91 -17.51
N GLY A 172 11.97 2.12 -17.01
CA GLY A 172 10.96 3.14 -16.70
C GLY A 172 10.29 3.01 -15.35
N PHE A 173 10.81 2.21 -14.42
CA PHE A 173 10.34 2.18 -13.02
C PHE A 173 11.02 3.27 -12.20
N TYR A 174 10.26 3.88 -11.27
CA TYR A 174 10.68 5.04 -10.50
C TYR A 174 11.03 4.73 -9.07
N GLY A 175 10.43 3.71 -8.47
CA GLY A 175 10.58 3.40 -7.06
C GLY A 175 10.25 1.95 -6.71
N ILE A 176 10.23 1.68 -5.43
CA ILE A 176 10.01 0.35 -4.83
C ILE A 176 8.69 0.34 -4.06
N LYS A 177 7.88 -0.72 -4.21
CA LYS A 177 6.71 -1.01 -3.36
C LYS A 177 6.99 -2.19 -2.47
N LEU A 178 6.76 -2.00 -1.16
CA LEU A 178 6.78 -3.07 -0.16
C LEU A 178 5.38 -3.34 0.40
N TYR A 179 5.16 -4.61 0.74
CA TYR A 179 3.95 -5.05 1.41
C TYR A 179 4.27 -6.02 2.55
N PRO A 180 4.87 -5.56 3.67
CA PRO A 180 5.29 -6.39 4.78
C PRO A 180 4.16 -7.20 5.40
N ALA A 181 2.92 -6.73 5.30
CA ALA A 181 1.72 -7.47 5.70
C ALA A 181 1.64 -8.88 5.08
N ALA A 182 2.31 -9.13 3.95
CA ALA A 182 2.44 -10.44 3.34
C ALA A 182 3.29 -11.42 4.17
N GLY A 183 4.00 -10.98 5.20
CA GLY A 183 4.67 -11.85 6.17
C GLY A 183 6.19 -11.71 6.25
N PHE A 184 6.74 -10.53 6.13
CA PHE A 184 8.16 -10.23 6.36
C PHE A 184 8.34 -8.89 7.08
N PHE A 185 9.47 -8.69 7.72
CA PHE A 185 9.80 -7.40 8.33
C PHE A 185 10.55 -6.49 7.36
N PRO A 186 10.34 -5.16 7.41
CA PRO A 186 11.12 -4.21 6.60
C PRO A 186 12.61 -4.20 6.94
N PHE A 187 12.99 -4.63 8.15
CA PHE A 187 14.38 -4.78 8.59
C PHE A 187 14.99 -6.16 8.30
N ASP A 188 14.37 -6.96 7.45
CA ASP A 188 14.93 -8.23 6.97
C ASP A 188 16.32 -7.99 6.34
N GLU A 189 17.35 -8.70 6.79
CA GLU A 189 18.73 -8.51 6.34
C GLU A 189 18.91 -8.68 4.82
N ARG A 190 18.03 -9.43 4.17
CA ARG A 190 18.01 -9.58 2.70
C ARG A 190 17.68 -8.29 1.97
N LEU A 191 17.07 -7.32 2.64
CA LEU A 191 16.75 -5.99 2.09
C LEU A 191 17.89 -4.97 2.33
N GLU A 192 18.87 -5.27 3.15
CA GLU A 192 19.95 -4.32 3.49
C GLU A 192 20.71 -3.77 2.26
N PRO A 193 21.10 -4.59 1.25
CA PRO A 193 21.74 -4.06 0.04
C PRO A 193 20.82 -3.11 -0.75
N ILE A 194 19.50 -3.36 -0.70
CA ILE A 194 18.48 -2.53 -1.38
C ILE A 194 18.32 -1.20 -0.64
N TRP A 195 18.30 -1.21 0.71
CA TRP A 195 18.23 0.02 1.49
C TRP A 195 19.43 0.92 1.24
N THR A 196 20.63 0.35 1.24
CA THR A 196 21.88 1.06 0.92
C THR A 196 21.79 1.70 -0.46
N TRP A 197 21.45 0.93 -1.48
CA TRP A 197 21.34 1.42 -2.85
C TRP A 197 20.24 2.48 -3.01
N ALA A 198 19.07 2.25 -2.40
CA ALA A 198 17.95 3.18 -2.47
C ALA A 198 18.27 4.51 -1.77
N GLU A 199 18.97 4.49 -0.63
CA GLU A 199 19.42 5.71 0.05
C GLU A 199 20.45 6.48 -0.78
N GLU A 200 21.46 5.81 -1.33
CA GLU A 200 22.49 6.42 -2.15
C GLU A 200 21.94 7.10 -3.40
N HIS A 201 20.97 6.46 -4.04
CA HIS A 201 20.37 6.97 -5.28
C HIS A 201 19.08 7.79 -5.04
N GLN A 202 18.65 7.95 -3.78
CA GLN A 202 17.42 8.65 -3.40
C GLN A 202 16.17 8.05 -4.08
N ILE A 203 16.15 6.72 -4.25
CA ILE A 203 15.01 6.01 -4.84
C ILE A 203 13.83 6.05 -3.87
N PRO A 204 12.64 6.49 -4.30
CA PRO A 204 11.47 6.49 -3.44
C PRO A 204 10.98 5.06 -3.16
N VAL A 205 10.70 4.79 -1.90
CA VAL A 205 10.12 3.54 -1.42
C VAL A 205 8.73 3.82 -0.88
N MET A 206 7.73 3.07 -1.32
CA MET A 206 6.38 3.12 -0.77
C MET A 206 6.04 1.80 -0.08
N THR A 207 5.51 1.88 1.12
CA THR A 207 5.16 0.69 1.89
C THR A 207 3.76 0.82 2.47
N HIS A 208 3.05 -0.31 2.53
CA HIS A 208 1.75 -0.37 3.19
C HIS A 208 1.90 -0.16 4.70
N ALA A 209 1.15 0.76 5.26
CA ALA A 209 1.21 1.11 6.68
C ALA A 209 -0.19 1.44 7.24
N THR A 210 -1.11 0.50 7.13
CA THR A 210 -2.40 0.54 7.82
C THR A 210 -2.65 -0.75 8.59
N ARG A 211 -3.40 -0.65 9.69
CA ARG A 211 -3.63 -1.74 10.62
C ARG A 211 -4.67 -2.75 10.14
N SER A 212 -5.36 -2.49 9.08
CA SER A 212 -6.44 -3.33 8.55
C SER A 212 -6.37 -3.45 7.03
N GLY A 213 -7.22 -4.30 6.46
CA GLY A 213 -7.31 -4.48 5.01
C GLY A 213 -6.33 -5.50 4.43
N SER A 214 -5.54 -6.15 5.27
CA SER A 214 -4.55 -7.15 4.86
C SER A 214 -4.71 -8.45 5.63
N PHE A 215 -4.32 -9.57 5.00
CA PHE A 215 -4.42 -10.90 5.60
C PHE A 215 -3.16 -11.70 5.30
N TYR A 216 -2.54 -12.27 6.33
CA TYR A 216 -1.52 -13.29 6.17
C TYR A 216 -2.19 -14.66 6.02
N LEU A 217 -1.92 -15.38 4.95
CA LEU A 217 -2.57 -16.68 4.66
C LEU A 217 -1.70 -17.89 4.97
N GLY A 218 -0.43 -17.68 5.32
CA GLY A 218 0.45 -18.75 5.79
C GLY A 218 0.06 -19.27 7.17
N THR A 219 0.72 -20.34 7.60
CA THR A 219 0.55 -20.91 8.94
C THR A 219 1.54 -20.29 9.92
N PHE A 220 1.23 -20.35 11.22
CA PHE A 220 2.17 -19.96 12.26
C PHE A 220 3.45 -20.82 12.24
N GLU A 221 3.30 -22.12 11.98
CA GLU A 221 4.42 -23.04 11.86
C GLU A 221 5.36 -22.65 10.70
N SER A 222 4.80 -22.21 9.59
CA SER A 222 5.53 -21.70 8.44
C SER A 222 6.35 -20.45 8.81
N LEU A 223 5.77 -19.51 9.58
CA LEU A 223 6.49 -18.34 10.07
C LEU A 223 7.66 -18.69 10.99
N LEU A 224 7.46 -19.66 11.90
CA LEU A 224 8.54 -20.15 12.78
C LEU A 224 9.66 -20.80 11.99
N ASN A 225 9.31 -21.68 11.03
CA ASN A 225 10.28 -22.43 10.24
C ASN A 225 11.05 -21.55 9.24
N SER A 226 10.44 -20.45 8.77
CA SER A 226 11.12 -19.53 7.85
C SER A 226 12.20 -18.66 8.52
N GLY A 227 12.24 -18.64 9.85
CA GLY A 227 13.14 -17.77 10.61
C GLY A 227 12.77 -16.28 10.57
N VAL A 228 11.68 -15.90 9.90
CA VAL A 228 11.27 -14.49 9.75
C VAL A 228 10.95 -13.81 11.08
N LEU A 229 10.55 -14.59 12.09
CA LEU A 229 10.26 -14.08 13.44
C LEU A 229 11.50 -13.97 14.36
N GLN A 230 12.70 -14.21 13.83
CA GLN A 230 13.93 -14.06 14.61
C GLN A 230 14.23 -12.58 14.84
N THR A 231 14.50 -12.23 16.10
CA THR A 231 14.83 -10.87 16.55
C THR A 231 16.22 -10.76 17.17
N SER A 232 17.04 -11.81 17.07
CA SER A 232 18.37 -11.87 17.69
C SER A 232 19.38 -10.87 17.13
N HIS A 233 19.13 -10.34 15.93
CA HIS A 233 19.94 -9.33 15.25
C HIS A 233 19.54 -7.88 15.62
N LEU A 234 18.44 -7.71 16.35
CA LEU A 234 17.95 -6.41 16.80
C LEU A 234 18.70 -5.95 18.06
N ASP A 235 18.81 -4.63 18.23
CA ASP A 235 19.39 -4.04 19.42
C ASP A 235 18.44 -4.24 20.63
N PRO A 236 18.88 -4.92 21.72
CA PRO A 236 18.01 -5.28 22.83
C PRO A 236 17.50 -4.06 23.62
N VAL A 237 18.09 -2.90 23.49
CA VAL A 237 17.67 -1.66 24.15
C VAL A 237 16.81 -0.80 23.23
N GLN A 238 17.32 -0.51 22.04
CA GLN A 238 16.63 0.37 21.08
C GLN A 238 15.38 -0.28 20.48
N ASP A 239 15.42 -1.60 20.26
CA ASP A 239 14.34 -2.37 19.63
C ASP A 239 13.52 -3.20 20.63
N ALA A 240 13.64 -2.91 21.93
CA ALA A 240 12.97 -3.65 23.01
C ALA A 240 11.45 -3.80 22.79
N ALA A 241 10.79 -2.78 22.24
CA ALA A 241 9.36 -2.81 21.97
C ALA A 241 9.02 -3.82 20.86
N ILE A 242 9.81 -3.89 19.79
CA ILE A 242 9.67 -4.85 18.69
C ILE A 242 9.91 -6.26 19.19
N ILE A 243 11.02 -6.48 19.91
CA ILE A 243 11.39 -7.79 20.48
C ILE A 243 10.28 -8.28 21.40
N LYS A 244 9.78 -7.43 22.31
CA LYS A 244 8.68 -7.75 23.21
C LYS A 244 7.39 -8.09 22.45
N ARG A 245 7.07 -7.31 21.38
CA ARG A 245 5.88 -7.54 20.55
C ARG A 245 5.95 -8.91 19.90
N VAL A 246 7.03 -9.23 19.22
CA VAL A 246 7.21 -10.52 18.55
C VAL A 246 7.13 -11.66 19.55
N ALA A 247 7.84 -11.58 20.70
CA ALA A 247 7.77 -12.58 21.75
C ALA A 247 6.35 -12.75 22.31
N SER A 248 5.62 -11.66 22.54
CA SER A 248 4.24 -11.70 23.06
C SER A 248 3.28 -12.36 22.07
N VAL A 249 3.42 -12.07 20.78
CA VAL A 249 2.60 -12.68 19.72
C VAL A 249 2.91 -14.17 19.58
N ILE A 250 4.17 -14.58 19.68
CA ILE A 250 4.57 -16.00 19.67
C ILE A 250 3.96 -16.74 20.89
N ALA A 251 3.91 -16.11 22.04
CA ALA A 251 3.35 -16.71 23.27
C ALA A 251 1.81 -16.75 23.29
N ASP A 252 1.14 -15.91 22.51
CA ASP A 252 -0.32 -15.79 22.50
C ASP A 252 -0.95 -16.80 21.53
N THR A 253 -1.29 -17.98 22.06
CA THR A 253 -1.89 -19.08 21.29
C THR A 253 -3.25 -18.74 20.66
N GLY A 254 -3.97 -17.73 21.18
CA GLY A 254 -5.23 -17.24 20.59
C GLY A 254 -5.04 -16.51 19.28
N ILE A 255 -3.89 -15.85 19.10
CA ILE A 255 -3.54 -15.05 17.94
C ILE A 255 -3.04 -15.91 16.77
N HIS A 256 -2.51 -17.10 17.01
CA HIS A 256 -1.95 -17.96 15.96
C HIS A 256 -2.94 -18.27 14.83
N LYS A 257 -4.24 -18.14 15.09
CA LYS A 257 -5.33 -18.32 14.11
C LYS A 257 -5.81 -17.00 13.50
N ASN A 258 -5.26 -15.86 13.92
CA ASN A 258 -5.70 -14.55 13.47
C ASN A 258 -4.70 -13.95 12.50
N ASN A 259 -4.94 -14.16 11.22
CA ASN A 259 -4.08 -13.69 10.14
C ASN A 259 -3.95 -12.16 10.07
N VAL A 260 -4.96 -11.41 10.51
CA VAL A 260 -4.92 -9.94 10.60
C VAL A 260 -3.87 -9.47 11.61
N THR A 261 -3.72 -10.18 12.72
CA THR A 261 -2.73 -9.83 13.75
C THR A 261 -1.31 -9.96 13.21
N TRP A 262 -1.01 -11.00 12.45
CA TRP A 262 0.30 -11.18 11.83
C TRP A 262 0.63 -10.06 10.85
N CYS A 263 -0.32 -9.65 10.02
CA CYS A 263 -0.14 -8.49 9.14
C CYS A 263 0.23 -7.24 9.92
N ASN A 264 -0.45 -7.01 11.06
CA ASN A 264 -0.17 -5.88 11.93
C ASN A 264 1.22 -5.95 12.57
N VAL A 265 1.70 -7.14 12.94
CA VAL A 265 3.06 -7.31 13.48
C VAL A 265 4.11 -6.91 12.47
N PHE A 266 3.99 -7.38 11.23
CA PHE A 266 4.94 -7.09 10.18
C PHE A 266 4.90 -5.64 9.68
N GLY A 267 3.70 -5.06 9.59
CA GLY A 267 3.48 -3.68 9.13
C GLY A 267 3.63 -2.61 10.20
N TYR A 268 3.99 -2.97 11.45
CA TYR A 268 4.04 -2.00 12.55
C TYR A 268 5.00 -0.84 12.27
N PRO A 269 4.62 0.42 12.50
CA PRO A 269 5.43 1.56 12.08
C PRO A 269 6.84 1.63 12.67
N ASP A 270 7.04 1.18 13.92
CA ASP A 270 8.38 1.18 14.54
C ASP A 270 9.36 0.19 13.90
N ASN A 271 8.88 -0.81 13.17
CA ASN A 271 9.74 -1.70 12.40
C ASN A 271 10.60 -0.93 11.38
N TYR A 272 10.06 0.17 10.85
CA TYR A 272 10.80 1.03 9.90
C TYR A 272 11.87 1.88 10.58
N GLU A 273 11.74 2.11 11.88
CA GLU A 273 12.77 2.86 12.62
C GLU A 273 14.09 2.09 12.69
N VAL A 274 14.05 0.75 12.73
CA VAL A 274 15.26 -0.09 12.63
C VAL A 274 16.01 0.20 11.32
N VAL A 275 15.30 0.29 10.21
CA VAL A 275 15.86 0.63 8.89
C VAL A 275 16.37 2.07 8.87
N LEU A 276 15.54 3.01 9.31
CA LEU A 276 15.83 4.45 9.24
C LEU A 276 17.00 4.89 10.15
N ARG A 277 17.31 4.16 11.22
CA ARG A 277 18.52 4.42 12.02
C ARG A 277 19.79 4.11 11.25
N LYS A 278 19.79 3.08 10.40
CA LYS A 278 20.91 2.73 9.54
C LYS A 278 20.95 3.57 8.27
N HIS A 279 19.78 3.91 7.73
CA HIS A 279 19.58 4.64 6.49
C HIS A 279 18.76 5.93 6.71
N PRO A 280 19.30 6.93 7.44
CA PRO A 280 18.50 8.11 7.86
C PRO A 280 18.08 9.03 6.70
N ARG A 281 18.69 8.89 5.53
CA ARG A 281 18.34 9.66 4.32
C ARG A 281 17.46 8.86 3.35
N LEU A 282 17.08 7.62 3.69
CA LEU A 282 16.21 6.81 2.88
C LEU A 282 14.87 7.53 2.66
N LYS A 283 14.45 7.61 1.40
CA LYS A 283 13.18 8.22 1.02
C LYS A 283 12.06 7.18 1.06
N ILE A 284 11.21 7.25 2.08
CA ILE A 284 10.16 6.26 2.30
C ILE A 284 8.80 6.91 2.58
N CYS A 285 7.75 6.40 1.96
CA CYS A 285 6.36 6.76 2.23
C CYS A 285 5.67 5.61 2.98
N LEU A 286 5.23 5.89 4.20
CA LEU A 286 4.38 5.02 5.01
C LEU A 286 2.92 5.28 4.60
N ALA A 287 2.39 4.47 3.69
CA ALA A 287 1.11 4.72 3.04
C ALA A 287 -0.08 4.70 4.00
N HIS A 288 -1.17 5.39 3.61
CA HIS A 288 -2.47 5.43 4.29
C HIS A 288 -2.49 6.19 5.64
N LEU A 289 -1.38 6.77 6.07
CA LEU A 289 -1.26 7.52 7.34
C LEU A 289 -1.80 6.73 8.56
N GLY A 290 -1.56 5.41 8.57
CA GLY A 290 -2.06 4.49 9.60
C GLY A 290 -3.49 3.98 9.38
N GLY A 291 -4.22 4.56 8.43
CA GLY A 291 -5.62 4.26 8.12
C GLY A 291 -6.62 5.10 8.90
N SER A 292 -7.85 5.23 8.37
CA SER A 292 -8.91 6.07 8.94
C SER A 292 -9.24 5.73 10.40
N THR A 293 -9.22 4.45 10.76
CA THR A 293 -9.45 4.00 12.13
C THR A 293 -8.42 4.58 13.10
N GLU A 294 -7.14 4.60 12.75
CA GLU A 294 -6.07 5.13 13.61
C GLU A 294 -6.14 6.67 13.67
N VAL A 295 -6.42 7.32 12.55
CA VAL A 295 -6.65 8.78 12.50
C VAL A 295 -7.80 9.16 13.43
N ASN A 296 -8.94 8.47 13.35
CA ASN A 296 -10.13 8.76 14.15
C ASN A 296 -9.94 8.43 15.63
N ARG A 297 -9.12 7.40 15.94
CA ARG A 297 -8.80 6.98 17.31
C ARG A 297 -7.81 7.87 18.02
N GLU A 298 -7.07 8.72 17.31
CA GLU A 298 -6.12 9.66 17.94
C GLU A 298 -6.84 10.66 18.83
N GLY A 299 -6.38 10.76 20.08
CA GLY A 299 -7.00 11.60 21.13
C GLY A 299 -8.26 11.00 21.76
N ALA A 300 -8.72 9.81 21.36
CA ALA A 300 -9.85 9.16 21.97
C ALA A 300 -9.50 8.67 23.40
N THR A 301 -10.39 8.94 24.34
CA THR A 301 -10.30 8.42 25.71
C THR A 301 -10.98 7.06 25.78
N GLY A 302 -10.19 5.99 25.92
CA GLY A 302 -10.75 4.65 26.03
C GLY A 302 -9.66 3.58 25.93
N LYS A 303 -10.03 2.34 26.29
CA LYS A 303 -9.12 1.20 26.16
C LYS A 303 -8.94 0.87 24.67
N SER A 304 -7.69 0.66 24.24
CA SER A 304 -7.39 0.20 22.90
C SER A 304 -8.14 -1.12 22.59
N PRO A 305 -8.69 -1.30 21.39
CA PRO A 305 -9.25 -2.58 20.96
C PRO A 305 -8.19 -3.65 20.70
N PHE A 306 -6.92 -3.27 20.75
CA PHE A 306 -5.78 -4.15 20.52
C PHE A 306 -5.11 -4.56 21.84
N PRO A 307 -4.43 -5.71 21.89
CA PRO A 307 -3.60 -6.10 23.04
C PRO A 307 -2.58 -5.02 23.40
N ASP A 308 -2.19 -4.94 24.69
CA ASP A 308 -1.29 -3.90 25.20
C ASP A 308 0.03 -3.79 24.41
N TYR A 309 0.59 -4.92 23.97
CA TYR A 309 1.82 -4.97 23.17
C TYR A 309 1.64 -4.52 21.70
N MET A 310 0.40 -4.18 21.30
CA MET A 310 0.03 -3.66 19.98
C MET A 310 -0.93 -2.47 20.09
N SER A 311 -1.02 -1.81 21.24
CA SER A 311 -2.05 -0.79 21.50
C SER A 311 -1.71 0.60 20.99
N ASP A 312 -0.47 0.85 20.56
CA ASP A 312 -0.03 2.15 20.04
C ASP A 312 -0.87 2.61 18.85
N ASN A 313 -1.01 3.91 18.69
CA ASN A 313 -1.72 4.49 17.57
C ASN A 313 -0.77 4.69 16.38
N TRP A 314 -1.04 4.04 15.25
CA TRP A 314 -0.16 4.09 14.09
C TRP A 314 -0.10 5.47 13.42
N TYR A 315 -1.19 6.24 13.47
CA TYR A 315 -1.18 7.61 12.98
C TYR A 315 -0.16 8.48 13.73
N THR A 316 -0.18 8.43 15.07
CA THR A 316 0.80 9.18 15.88
C THR A 316 2.22 8.68 15.72
N MET A 317 2.42 7.37 15.56
CA MET A 317 3.74 6.80 15.30
C MET A 317 4.31 7.25 13.95
N ILE A 318 3.50 7.25 12.91
CA ILE A 318 3.92 7.72 11.57
C ILE A 318 4.27 9.20 11.61
N ILE A 319 3.46 10.04 12.27
CA ILE A 319 3.79 11.46 12.48
C ILE A 319 5.13 11.61 13.19
N ALA A 320 5.39 10.84 14.25
CA ALA A 320 6.65 10.88 14.97
C ALA A 320 7.86 10.51 14.07
N LEU A 321 7.71 9.51 13.20
CA LEU A 321 8.74 9.16 12.22
C LEU A 321 8.93 10.27 11.17
N MET A 322 7.85 10.88 10.68
CA MET A 322 7.92 12.03 9.78
C MET A 322 8.61 13.24 10.42
N GLN A 323 8.44 13.44 11.73
CA GLN A 323 9.12 14.50 12.47
C GLN A 323 10.61 14.21 12.69
N LYS A 324 10.96 12.96 12.91
CA LYS A 324 12.32 12.51 13.26
C LYS A 324 13.25 12.39 12.06
N TYR A 325 12.71 12.01 10.88
CA TYR A 325 13.51 11.72 9.68
C TYR A 325 13.09 12.62 8.52
N GLU A 326 14.05 13.23 7.85
CA GLU A 326 13.81 14.24 6.80
C GLU A 326 13.01 13.67 5.62
N ASN A 327 13.30 12.46 5.19
CA ASN A 327 12.77 11.84 3.98
C ASN A 327 11.66 10.82 4.23
N VAL A 328 11.03 10.85 5.42
CA VAL A 328 9.84 10.03 5.70
C VAL A 328 8.59 10.78 5.30
N TYR A 329 7.84 10.22 4.38
CA TYR A 329 6.57 10.70 3.85
C TYR A 329 5.42 9.82 4.31
N SER A 330 4.19 10.30 4.11
CA SER A 330 3.00 9.47 4.16
C SER A 330 2.01 9.91 3.09
N ASP A 331 1.03 9.08 2.76
CA ASP A 331 -0.07 9.46 1.89
C ASP A 331 -1.43 9.29 2.58
N ILE A 332 -2.48 9.85 1.98
CA ILE A 332 -3.85 9.79 2.50
C ILE A 332 -4.71 8.77 1.73
N SER A 333 -4.09 7.96 0.89
CA SER A 333 -4.79 6.95 0.09
C SER A 333 -5.59 6.00 0.99
N TYR A 334 -6.68 5.44 0.49
CA TYR A 334 -7.68 4.70 1.24
C TYR A 334 -8.35 5.52 2.37
N THR A 335 -7.57 6.19 3.22
CA THR A 335 -8.05 7.03 4.32
C THR A 335 -8.95 8.17 3.81
N LEU A 336 -8.76 8.60 2.57
CA LEU A 336 -9.53 9.62 1.87
C LEU A 336 -11.03 9.26 1.72
N SER A 337 -11.41 7.99 1.79
CA SER A 337 -12.80 7.53 1.76
C SER A 337 -13.58 7.82 3.06
N ASP A 338 -12.90 8.15 4.17
CA ASP A 338 -13.52 8.48 5.47
C ASP A 338 -13.54 9.99 5.70
N ALA A 339 -14.71 10.60 5.60
CA ALA A 339 -14.89 12.05 5.73
C ALA A 339 -14.48 12.60 7.10
N THR A 340 -14.54 11.82 8.18
CA THR A 340 -14.12 12.25 9.53
C THR A 340 -12.61 12.31 9.60
N ALA A 341 -11.93 11.27 9.13
CA ALA A 341 -10.48 11.24 9.05
C ALA A 341 -9.93 12.36 8.15
N VAL A 342 -10.56 12.58 6.99
CA VAL A 342 -10.19 13.66 6.05
C VAL A 342 -10.24 15.02 6.71
N LYS A 343 -11.32 15.35 7.43
CA LYS A 343 -11.45 16.62 8.17
C LYS A 343 -10.34 16.81 9.21
N LYS A 344 -10.01 15.75 9.95
CA LYS A 344 -8.94 15.76 10.94
C LYS A 344 -7.57 15.97 10.29
N ILE A 345 -7.28 15.27 9.20
CA ILE A 345 -6.05 15.43 8.44
C ILE A 345 -5.94 16.85 7.89
N ALA A 346 -6.99 17.40 7.27
CA ALA A 346 -7.00 18.75 6.72
C ALA A 346 -6.76 19.83 7.78
N SER A 347 -7.24 19.63 9.01
CA SER A 347 -7.00 20.55 10.14
C SER A 347 -5.62 20.40 10.77
N THR A 348 -5.02 19.19 10.72
CA THR A 348 -3.72 18.92 11.33
C THR A 348 -2.57 19.31 10.40
N PHE A 349 -2.63 18.93 9.13
CA PHE A 349 -1.57 19.17 8.15
C PHE A 349 -1.76 20.50 7.44
N THR A 350 -1.46 21.58 8.15
CA THR A 350 -1.54 22.94 7.63
C THR A 350 -0.15 23.57 7.52
N PRO A 351 0.00 24.72 6.82
CA PRO A 351 1.28 25.45 6.80
C PRO A 351 1.79 25.86 8.19
N ASN A 352 0.89 25.99 9.16
CA ASN A 352 1.22 26.30 10.56
C ASN A 352 1.02 25.08 11.48
N GLY A 353 0.89 23.90 10.92
CA GLY A 353 0.71 22.64 11.64
C GLY A 353 2.01 22.07 12.20
N PRO A 354 2.02 20.78 12.57
CA PRO A 354 3.20 20.10 13.06
C PRO A 354 4.38 20.25 12.10
N VAL A 355 5.57 20.43 12.64
CA VAL A 355 6.80 20.63 11.87
C VAL A 355 7.71 19.41 11.95
N ASP A 356 8.51 19.25 10.91
CA ASP A 356 9.67 18.38 10.90
C ASP A 356 10.74 18.95 11.87
N ASN A 357 11.14 18.17 12.84
CA ASN A 357 12.14 18.60 13.82
C ASN A 357 13.55 18.68 13.23
N VAL A 358 13.83 18.04 12.09
CA VAL A 358 15.13 18.01 11.44
C VAL A 358 15.34 19.25 10.58
N VAL A 359 14.35 19.60 9.74
CA VAL A 359 14.45 20.71 8.79
C VAL A 359 13.56 21.89 9.11
N GLY A 360 12.72 21.81 10.14
CA GLY A 360 11.84 22.89 10.59
C GLY A 360 10.72 23.26 9.62
N LYS A 361 10.37 22.38 8.67
CA LYS A 361 9.28 22.60 7.71
C LYS A 361 7.99 21.94 8.18
N PRO A 362 6.82 22.46 7.79
CA PRO A 362 5.53 21.82 8.09
C PRO A 362 5.50 20.39 7.58
N LEU A 363 4.92 19.46 8.34
CA LEU A 363 4.72 18.07 7.92
C LEU A 363 3.82 17.94 6.69
N LEU A 364 3.01 18.95 6.39
CA LEU A 364 2.30 19.08 5.13
C LEU A 364 3.22 18.85 3.92
N ASN A 365 4.50 19.25 3.99
CA ASN A 365 5.49 19.08 2.92
C ASN A 365 5.95 17.63 2.73
N LYS A 366 5.44 16.71 3.53
CA LYS A 366 5.71 15.26 3.47
C LYS A 366 4.43 14.44 3.27
N LEU A 367 3.28 15.08 3.09
CA LEU A 367 2.00 14.42 2.88
C LEU A 367 1.67 14.38 1.39
N LEU A 368 1.34 13.19 0.88
CA LEU A 368 1.04 12.96 -0.53
C LEU A 368 -0.46 12.72 -0.73
N TYR A 369 -1.00 13.17 -1.85
CA TYR A 369 -2.31 12.77 -2.34
C TYR A 369 -2.20 11.41 -3.03
N GLY A 370 -3.11 10.49 -2.71
CA GLY A 370 -3.28 9.19 -3.34
C GLY A 370 -4.69 8.67 -3.09
N THR A 371 -5.17 7.72 -3.89
CA THR A 371 -6.54 7.20 -3.80
C THR A 371 -6.62 5.72 -3.42
N ASP A 372 -5.56 4.95 -3.66
CA ASP A 372 -5.56 3.50 -3.54
C ASP A 372 -6.54 2.82 -4.51
N PHE A 373 -6.75 3.46 -5.68
CA PHE A 373 -7.56 2.88 -6.76
C PHE A 373 -7.02 1.47 -7.09
N TYR A 374 -7.82 0.50 -7.28
CA TYR A 374 -9.28 0.40 -7.24
C TYR A 374 -9.76 -0.27 -5.94
N LEU A 375 -8.88 -0.44 -4.96
CA LEU A 375 -9.19 -1.14 -3.71
C LEU A 375 -10.27 -0.41 -2.90
N THR A 376 -10.37 0.90 -3.05
CA THR A 376 -11.39 1.76 -2.42
C THR A 376 -12.80 1.60 -2.99
N GLN A 377 -12.98 0.98 -4.15
CA GLN A 377 -14.30 0.80 -4.78
C GLN A 377 -15.32 0.05 -3.89
N GLN A 378 -14.85 -0.73 -2.94
CA GLN A 378 -15.69 -1.40 -1.96
C GLN A 378 -16.22 -0.47 -0.86
N GLU A 379 -15.65 0.72 -0.70
CA GLU A 379 -16.03 1.69 0.32
C GLU A 379 -17.19 2.59 -0.15
N GLN A 380 -17.91 3.18 0.82
CA GLN A 380 -18.89 4.22 0.50
C GLN A 380 -18.12 5.48 0.09
N PHE A 381 -18.42 6.06 -1.07
CA PHE A 381 -17.66 7.16 -1.65
C PHE A 381 -16.20 6.79 -1.98
N GLY A 382 -15.97 5.54 -2.40
CA GLY A 382 -14.65 5.00 -2.72
C GLY A 382 -14.34 4.97 -4.21
N ASP A 383 -15.23 5.45 -5.09
CA ASP A 383 -14.92 5.56 -6.50
C ASP A 383 -13.96 6.73 -6.76
N GLU A 384 -13.22 6.67 -7.87
CA GLU A 384 -12.16 7.63 -8.15
C GLU A 384 -12.65 9.09 -8.27
N PRO A 385 -13.79 9.39 -8.95
CA PRO A 385 -14.36 10.73 -8.96
C PRO A 385 -14.79 11.25 -7.59
N ASP A 386 -15.38 10.40 -6.75
CA ASP A 386 -15.80 10.78 -5.39
C ASP A 386 -14.59 11.10 -4.51
N LEU A 387 -13.50 10.31 -4.61
CA LEU A 387 -12.24 10.57 -3.88
C LEU A 387 -11.58 11.87 -4.33
N GLN A 388 -11.52 12.14 -5.64
CA GLN A 388 -11.04 13.41 -6.18
C GLN A 388 -11.88 14.59 -5.66
N HIS A 389 -13.20 14.47 -5.70
CA HIS A 389 -14.11 15.48 -5.20
C HIS A 389 -13.91 15.72 -3.69
N SER A 390 -13.84 14.65 -2.90
CA SER A 390 -13.58 14.71 -1.44
C SER A 390 -12.28 15.45 -1.14
N PHE A 391 -11.20 15.15 -1.86
CA PHE A 391 -9.92 15.81 -1.73
C PHE A 391 -10.03 17.32 -2.05
N LEU A 392 -10.55 17.65 -3.22
CA LEU A 392 -10.65 19.05 -3.69
C LEU A 392 -11.57 19.91 -2.81
N ALA A 393 -12.61 19.31 -2.21
CA ALA A 393 -13.56 20.01 -1.34
C ALA A 393 -13.07 20.15 0.11
N SER A 394 -12.20 19.25 0.59
CA SER A 394 -11.81 19.20 2.01
C SER A 394 -10.52 19.94 2.32
N PHE A 395 -9.64 20.12 1.34
CA PHE A 395 -8.35 20.76 1.52
C PHE A 395 -8.29 22.14 0.88
N SER A 396 -7.57 23.06 1.48
CA SER A 396 -7.32 24.39 0.90
C SER A 396 -6.49 24.31 -0.37
N ALA A 397 -6.57 25.33 -1.23
CA ALA A 397 -5.78 25.39 -2.45
C ALA A 397 -4.27 25.23 -2.20
N GLY A 398 -3.74 25.77 -1.11
CA GLY A 398 -2.33 25.60 -0.72
C GLY A 398 -1.98 24.17 -0.32
N GLN A 399 -2.88 23.49 0.41
CA GLN A 399 -2.69 22.07 0.75
C GLN A 399 -2.75 21.19 -0.50
N ILE A 400 -3.71 21.44 -1.40
CA ILE A 400 -3.84 20.74 -2.67
C ILE A 400 -2.57 20.92 -3.51
N GLN A 401 -2.08 22.15 -3.67
CA GLN A 401 -0.83 22.44 -4.37
C GLN A 401 0.34 21.66 -3.77
N THR A 402 0.46 21.65 -2.45
CA THR A 402 1.55 20.96 -1.77
C THR A 402 1.44 19.44 -1.94
N MET A 403 0.26 18.86 -1.67
CA MET A 403 0.09 17.39 -1.58
C MET A 403 0.00 16.70 -2.95
N ALA A 404 -0.57 17.36 -3.95
CA ALA A 404 -0.83 16.74 -5.25
C ALA A 404 0.14 17.20 -6.36
N TYR A 405 0.93 18.25 -6.13
CA TYR A 405 1.87 18.78 -7.14
C TYR A 405 3.31 18.82 -6.63
N ASP A 406 3.58 19.54 -5.54
CA ASP A 406 4.96 19.82 -5.12
C ASP A 406 5.62 18.64 -4.43
N ASN A 407 4.93 18.00 -3.49
CA ASN A 407 5.44 16.85 -2.75
C ASN A 407 5.70 15.64 -3.63
N PRO A 408 4.79 15.23 -4.55
CA PRO A 408 5.07 14.13 -5.46
C PRO A 408 6.29 14.36 -6.34
N ALA A 409 6.49 15.57 -6.84
CA ALA A 409 7.67 15.94 -7.63
C ALA A 409 8.97 15.80 -6.82
N ASN A 410 8.95 16.20 -5.53
CA ASN A 410 10.08 16.03 -4.62
C ASN A 410 10.30 14.57 -4.23
N TYR A 411 9.23 13.84 -3.98
CA TYR A 411 9.27 12.43 -3.62
C TYR A 411 9.83 11.55 -4.75
N LEU A 412 9.40 11.78 -6.00
CA LEU A 412 9.82 11.03 -7.17
C LEU A 412 11.25 11.36 -7.63
N ARG A 413 11.77 12.55 -7.28
CA ARG A 413 13.11 12.96 -7.70
C ARG A 413 14.18 12.05 -7.09
N SER A 414 15.05 11.51 -7.94
CA SER A 414 16.16 10.64 -7.54
C SER A 414 17.39 10.96 -8.38
N VAL A 415 18.52 10.30 -8.08
CA VAL A 415 19.73 10.38 -8.93
C VAL A 415 19.46 9.86 -10.33
N ILE A 416 18.64 8.80 -10.43
CA ILE A 416 18.25 8.18 -11.73
C ILE A 416 17.22 9.06 -12.46
N TRP A 417 16.30 9.66 -11.72
CA TRP A 417 15.20 10.48 -12.22
C TRP A 417 15.28 11.91 -11.64
N PRO A 418 16.22 12.75 -12.09
CA PRO A 418 16.42 14.08 -11.51
C PRO A 418 15.25 15.04 -11.82
N ASN A 419 14.52 14.79 -12.90
CA ASN A 419 13.36 15.57 -13.34
C ASN A 419 12.23 14.60 -13.75
N PRO A 420 11.54 14.00 -12.79
CA PRO A 420 10.50 13.01 -13.05
C PRO A 420 9.26 13.59 -13.73
#